data_666bce4e9eb0a0321a8b554c108802fb
#
_entry.id   666bce4e9eb0a0321a8b554c108802fb
#
_cell.length_a   1.000
_cell.length_b   1.000
_cell.length_c   1.000
_cell.angle_alpha   90.00
_cell.angle_beta   90.00
_cell.angle_gamma   90.00
#
_symmetry.space_group_name_H-M   'P 1'
#
loop_
_entity.id
_entity.type
_entity.pdbx_description
1 polymer ?
#
loop_
_entity_poly.entity_id
_entity_poly.type
_entity_poly.pdbx_seq_one_letter_code
_entity_poly.pdbx_strand_id
1 'polypeptide(L)'
;MKNQGPARRRGTWGRRDALRLGGVGLATAGLAACSRVDDSVGADGEEGQSTLERLREQGFVAVALANEVPFGFVDSTGEAAGQSPAVARAVFEELGIPEIQASATSWDGLIPGLQANRYDVIAAGVFITPERCEQVAFSEPTATSPEAFLVEKDNPHDIQHFEDFADNPDLTLAVLNGSVEQTYAEYFGVPEDQLELIPDQTRGFELLQSGRVDAVSMLAVSHTYLLIEHEKEDEYTVTEPFYPVMDDKEEKGWGGLCVRQEDEELLSEINRVIAEFKESGRLLELGEEWGFTEADLPDDATTAELCEG
;
A
#
# COMPACT_ATOMS: atom_id res chain seq x y z
N MET A 1 -50.05 -29.89 34.03
CA MET A 1 -49.82 -29.32 35.39
C MET A 1 -49.07 -28.01 35.21
N LYS A 2 -49.72 -26.95 35.70
CA LYS A 2 -49.27 -25.55 35.73
C LYS A 2 -48.07 -25.38 36.62
N ASN A 3 -47.09 -24.54 36.25
CA ASN A 3 -46.49 -23.68 37.25
C ASN A 3 -46.07 -22.37 36.63
N GLN A 4 -46.65 -21.30 37.11
CA GLN A 4 -46.40 -19.90 36.80
C GLN A 4 -45.54 -19.29 37.93
N GLY A 5 -44.69 -18.34 37.56
CA GLY A 5 -44.34 -17.26 38.44
C GLY A 5 -42.93 -16.76 38.37
N PRO A 6 -42.62 -15.53 38.78
CA PRO A 6 -43.38 -14.30 38.64
C PRO A 6 -42.61 -13.15 37.96
N ALA A 7 -43.35 -12.17 37.54
CA ALA A 7 -42.93 -10.89 36.98
C ALA A 7 -42.05 -10.05 37.90
N ARG A 8 -40.98 -9.43 37.40
CA ARG A 8 -40.27 -8.33 38.05
C ARG A 8 -40.53 -6.99 37.39
N ARG A 9 -40.97 -6.07 38.23
CA ARG A 9 -41.44 -4.71 37.97
C ARG A 9 -40.28 -3.81 37.47
N ARG A 10 -40.65 -2.98 36.46
CA ARG A 10 -39.89 -1.80 36.02
C ARG A 10 -39.98 -0.72 37.12
N GLY A 11 -38.84 -0.20 37.55
CA GLY A 11 -38.71 0.99 38.38
C GLY A 11 -38.28 2.16 37.51
N THR A 12 -39.21 3.08 37.30
CA THR A 12 -38.98 4.42 36.74
C THR A 12 -38.46 5.31 37.86
N TRP A 13 -37.29 5.94 37.66
CA TRP A 13 -36.85 7.02 38.55
C TRP A 13 -37.00 8.35 37.78
N GLY A 14 -37.86 9.20 38.32
CA GLY A 14 -38.12 10.54 37.88
C GLY A 14 -37.08 11.52 38.38
N ARG A 15 -36.85 12.52 37.56
CA ARG A 15 -36.19 13.78 37.93
C ARG A 15 -37.08 14.61 38.85
N ARG A 16 -36.47 15.27 39.79
CA ARG A 16 -36.80 16.53 40.48
C ARG A 16 -36.71 16.47 41.99
N ASP A 17 -36.12 17.59 42.43
CA ASP A 17 -36.21 18.19 43.77
C ASP A 17 -35.05 17.89 44.72
N ALA A 18 -34.17 18.89 44.88
CA ALA A 18 -34.17 19.72 46.12
C ALA A 18 -33.12 20.84 46.04
N LEU A 19 -33.68 22.02 45.99
CA LEU A 19 -33.02 23.30 46.33
C LEU A 19 -33.07 23.53 47.85
N ARG A 20 -32.00 24.16 48.41
CA ARG A 20 -32.01 25.19 49.44
C ARG A 20 -31.13 24.96 50.68
N LEU A 21 -30.45 26.08 50.97
CA LEU A 21 -29.89 26.61 52.26
C LEU A 21 -28.45 26.21 52.52
N GLY A 22 -27.43 27.07 52.56
CA GLY A 22 -27.37 28.41 53.13
C GLY A 22 -26.27 28.40 54.20
N GLY A 23 -25.23 29.24 54.11
CA GLY A 23 -24.25 29.38 55.19
C GLY A 23 -22.95 30.10 54.83
N VAL A 24 -22.85 31.28 55.28
CA VAL A 24 -21.78 32.29 55.29
C VAL A 24 -20.51 31.77 55.99
N GLY A 25 -19.31 32.11 55.50
CA GLY A 25 -18.16 32.17 56.39
C GLY A 25 -16.76 32.15 55.75
N LEU A 26 -16.14 33.31 55.69
CA LEU A 26 -14.72 33.64 55.87
C LEU A 26 -13.69 33.28 54.80
N ALA A 27 -13.10 34.38 54.30
CA ALA A 27 -11.92 34.47 53.47
C ALA A 27 -10.65 33.92 54.16
N THR A 28 -9.88 33.12 53.40
CA THR A 28 -8.43 33.03 53.57
C THR A 28 -7.81 32.94 52.14
N ALA A 29 -6.92 33.87 51.87
CA ALA A 29 -6.11 33.92 50.69
C ALA A 29 -5.17 32.71 50.66
N GLY A 30 -5.36 31.82 49.68
CA GLY A 30 -4.45 30.74 49.35
C GLY A 30 -4.10 30.84 47.89
N LEU A 31 -2.84 31.04 47.58
CA LEU A 31 -2.25 31.01 46.25
C LEU A 31 -2.63 29.68 45.56
N ALA A 32 -3.59 29.73 44.65
CA ALA A 32 -3.88 28.63 43.75
C ALA A 32 -2.85 28.69 42.58
N ALA A 33 -1.83 27.86 42.70
CA ALA A 33 -1.09 27.42 41.54
C ALA A 33 -2.06 26.64 40.65
N CYS A 34 -2.59 27.25 39.59
CA CYS A 34 -3.23 26.54 38.51
C CYS A 34 -2.14 25.73 37.80
N SER A 35 -2.00 24.47 38.15
CA SER A 35 -1.42 23.48 37.28
C SER A 35 -2.37 23.35 36.06
N ARG A 36 -2.02 24.02 34.98
CA ARG A 36 -2.56 23.66 33.70
C ARG A 36 -2.16 22.22 33.47
N VAL A 37 -3.13 21.35 33.39
CA VAL A 37 -2.98 20.07 32.74
C VAL A 37 -2.81 20.43 31.24
N ASP A 38 -1.58 20.42 30.80
CA ASP A 38 -1.25 20.49 29.37
C ASP A 38 -1.79 19.22 28.74
N ASP A 39 -2.92 19.33 28.04
CA ASP A 39 -3.38 18.34 27.07
C ASP A 39 -2.55 18.47 25.76
N SER A 40 -1.25 18.35 25.87
CA SER A 40 -0.34 18.18 24.74
C SER A 40 0.21 16.75 24.74
N VAL A 41 -0.66 15.79 24.48
CA VAL A 41 -0.23 14.49 23.99
C VAL A 41 -0.29 14.57 22.46
N GLY A 42 0.87 14.76 21.85
CA GLY A 42 1.06 14.53 20.43
C GLY A 42 1.37 15.76 19.61
N ALA A 43 2.62 15.88 19.30
CA ALA A 43 3.30 16.63 18.24
C ALA A 43 4.32 17.66 18.78
N ASP A 44 5.20 17.23 19.66
CA ASP A 44 6.48 17.92 19.86
C ASP A 44 7.57 17.14 19.09
N GLY A 45 7.49 17.19 17.73
CA GLY A 45 8.69 17.15 16.94
C GLY A 45 9.41 18.48 17.25
N GLU A 46 10.62 18.42 17.77
CA GLU A 46 11.44 19.61 17.98
C GLU A 46 11.49 20.36 16.65
N GLU A 47 11.11 21.64 16.66
CA GLU A 47 11.19 22.48 15.47
C GLU A 47 12.65 22.49 14.98
N GLY A 48 12.94 21.74 13.91
CA GLY A 48 14.26 21.64 13.28
C GLY A 48 14.82 20.25 13.08
N GLN A 49 14.22 19.17 13.62
CA GLN A 49 14.72 17.81 13.41
C GLN A 49 14.21 17.23 12.08
N SER A 50 15.14 16.72 11.25
CA SER A 50 14.73 16.05 10.01
C SER A 50 14.09 14.67 10.27
N THR A 51 13.28 14.20 9.31
CA THR A 51 12.70 12.84 9.37
C THR A 51 13.79 11.79 9.52
N LEU A 52 14.93 11.92 8.82
CA LEU A 52 16.05 11.00 8.92
C LEU A 52 16.66 10.96 10.33
N GLU A 53 16.87 12.12 10.96
CA GLU A 53 17.37 12.19 12.33
C GLU A 53 16.40 11.53 13.32
N ARG A 54 15.11 11.82 13.19
CA ARG A 54 14.05 11.20 14.01
C ARG A 54 14.05 9.68 13.87
N LEU A 55 14.13 9.14 12.63
CA LEU A 55 14.17 7.71 12.38
C LEU A 55 15.41 7.04 12.99
N ARG A 56 16.58 7.70 12.92
CA ARG A 56 17.82 7.23 13.56
C ARG A 56 17.70 7.19 15.09
N GLU A 57 17.10 8.19 15.69
CA GLU A 57 16.91 8.25 17.15
C GLU A 57 15.91 7.21 17.63
N GLN A 58 14.81 7.00 16.93
CA GLN A 58 13.81 5.99 17.31
C GLN A 58 14.25 4.56 16.99
N GLY A 59 15.18 4.36 16.03
CA GLY A 59 15.77 3.07 15.68
C GLY A 59 14.91 2.20 14.76
N PHE A 60 13.80 2.68 14.27
CA PHE A 60 12.93 1.96 13.32
C PHE A 60 12.31 2.90 12.28
N VAL A 61 11.84 2.33 11.18
CA VAL A 61 11.03 2.99 10.15
C VAL A 61 9.68 2.28 10.02
N ALA A 62 8.58 3.05 10.03
CA ALA A 62 7.25 2.53 9.77
C ALA A 62 7.02 2.44 8.24
N VAL A 63 6.71 1.23 7.76
CA VAL A 63 6.61 0.92 6.33
C VAL A 63 5.22 0.43 5.97
N ALA A 64 4.62 0.97 4.91
CA ALA A 64 3.35 0.51 4.37
C ALA A 64 3.53 -0.48 3.22
N LEU A 65 2.69 -1.49 3.20
CA LEU A 65 2.61 -2.58 2.23
C LEU A 65 1.17 -2.71 1.71
N ALA A 66 1.01 -3.22 0.48
CA ALA A 66 -0.31 -3.41 -0.15
C ALA A 66 -0.81 -4.87 -0.12
N ASN A 67 -0.10 -5.80 0.54
CA ASN A 67 -0.34 -7.23 0.48
C ASN A 67 -0.39 -7.79 -0.95
N GLU A 68 0.51 -7.31 -1.80
CA GLU A 68 0.74 -7.81 -3.14
C GLU A 68 2.03 -8.65 -3.18
N VAL A 69 1.89 -9.95 -3.37
CA VAL A 69 3.04 -10.83 -3.56
C VAL A 69 3.53 -10.73 -5.01
N PRO A 70 4.84 -10.69 -5.25
CA PRO A 70 5.96 -10.68 -4.32
C PRO A 70 6.52 -9.28 -4.03
N PHE A 71 5.79 -8.21 -4.37
CA PHE A 71 6.29 -6.83 -4.21
C PHE A 71 6.36 -6.40 -2.76
N GLY A 72 5.24 -6.50 -2.00
CA GLY A 72 5.23 -6.08 -0.60
C GLY A 72 4.01 -6.61 0.16
N PHE A 73 4.24 -7.49 1.11
CA PHE A 73 3.18 -8.12 1.89
C PHE A 73 3.63 -8.41 3.33
N VAL A 74 2.68 -8.77 4.18
CA VAL A 74 2.97 -9.28 5.53
C VAL A 74 2.89 -10.79 5.49
N ASP A 75 3.98 -11.45 5.87
CA ASP A 75 4.05 -12.91 5.86
C ASP A 75 3.27 -13.55 7.03
N SER A 76 3.26 -14.88 7.08
CA SER A 76 2.55 -15.64 8.12
C SER A 76 3.12 -15.44 9.55
N THR A 77 4.30 -14.83 9.68
CA THR A 77 4.93 -14.50 10.97
C THR A 77 4.61 -13.06 11.42
N GLY A 78 4.02 -12.26 10.54
CA GLY A 78 3.70 -10.86 10.76
C GLY A 78 4.82 -9.90 10.34
N GLU A 79 5.84 -10.41 9.63
CA GLU A 79 6.97 -9.62 9.17
C GLU A 79 6.75 -9.08 7.75
N ALA A 80 7.42 -7.95 7.44
CA ALA A 80 7.45 -7.41 6.08
C ALA A 80 8.24 -8.33 5.15
N ALA A 81 7.64 -8.78 4.07
CA ALA A 81 8.19 -9.69 3.07
C ALA A 81 7.96 -9.15 1.65
N GLY A 82 8.79 -9.56 0.71
CA GLY A 82 8.73 -9.14 -0.69
C GLY A 82 9.93 -8.31 -1.13
N GLN A 83 10.01 -8.05 -2.43
CA GLN A 83 11.12 -7.33 -3.06
C GLN A 83 11.27 -5.91 -2.49
N SER A 84 10.21 -5.12 -2.44
CA SER A 84 10.26 -3.73 -1.99
C SER A 84 10.61 -3.60 -0.49
N PRO A 85 10.05 -4.40 0.44
CA PRO A 85 10.50 -4.43 1.82
C PRO A 85 11.94 -4.93 1.99
N ALA A 86 12.42 -5.86 1.15
CA ALA A 86 13.82 -6.31 1.19
C ALA A 86 14.77 -5.16 0.82
N VAL A 87 14.44 -4.40 -0.24
CA VAL A 87 15.19 -3.19 -0.63
C VAL A 87 15.10 -2.14 0.48
N ALA A 88 13.92 -1.85 1.01
CA ALA A 88 13.74 -0.86 2.07
C ALA A 88 14.58 -1.25 3.31
N ARG A 89 14.52 -2.51 3.75
CA ARG A 89 15.31 -3.00 4.89
C ARG A 89 16.80 -2.78 4.66
N ALA A 90 17.33 -3.19 3.52
CA ALA A 90 18.74 -3.02 3.19
C ALA A 90 19.14 -1.54 3.14
N VAL A 91 18.30 -0.67 2.55
CA VAL A 91 18.53 0.78 2.53
C VAL A 91 18.58 1.36 3.93
N PHE A 92 17.59 1.05 4.78
CA PHE A 92 17.52 1.62 6.13
C PHE A 92 18.58 1.06 7.07
N GLU A 93 19.04 -0.18 6.89
CA GLU A 93 20.22 -0.72 7.58
C GLU A 93 21.48 0.11 7.27
N GLU A 94 21.75 0.45 6.00
CA GLU A 94 22.85 1.32 5.60
C GLU A 94 22.74 2.75 6.15
N LEU A 95 21.51 3.22 6.38
CA LEU A 95 21.24 4.53 7.00
C LEU A 95 21.32 4.50 8.54
N GLY A 96 21.61 3.33 9.15
CA GLY A 96 21.69 3.15 10.59
C GLY A 96 20.35 3.00 11.29
N ILE A 97 19.31 2.57 10.57
CA ILE A 97 17.96 2.33 11.07
C ILE A 97 17.61 0.85 10.86
N PRO A 98 17.92 -0.03 11.85
CA PRO A 98 17.94 -1.48 11.62
C PRO A 98 16.57 -2.15 11.64
N GLU A 99 15.50 -1.48 12.10
CA GLU A 99 14.19 -2.11 12.27
C GLU A 99 13.16 -1.53 11.29
N ILE A 100 12.39 -2.43 10.65
CA ILE A 100 11.21 -2.10 9.85
C ILE A 100 9.96 -2.54 10.62
N GLN A 101 9.01 -1.61 10.81
CA GLN A 101 7.69 -1.91 11.34
C GLN A 101 6.65 -1.85 10.22
N ALA A 102 6.15 -3.02 9.80
CA ALA A 102 5.24 -3.13 8.68
C ALA A 102 3.79 -2.86 9.04
N SER A 103 3.07 -2.21 8.14
CA SER A 103 1.62 -2.02 8.19
C SER A 103 1.01 -2.32 6.83
N ALA A 104 0.10 -3.29 6.76
CA ALA A 104 -0.65 -3.56 5.55
C ALA A 104 -1.86 -2.62 5.44
N THR A 105 -2.14 -2.14 4.23
CA THR A 105 -3.31 -1.33 3.90
C THR A 105 -3.82 -1.69 2.50
N SER A 106 -5.01 -1.21 2.11
CA SER A 106 -5.47 -1.31 0.73
C SER A 106 -4.57 -0.48 -0.19
N TRP A 107 -4.53 -0.83 -1.48
CA TRP A 107 -3.70 -0.13 -2.46
C TRP A 107 -3.97 1.37 -2.50
N ASP A 108 -5.24 1.77 -2.62
CA ASP A 108 -5.70 3.16 -2.63
C ASP A 108 -5.45 3.91 -1.30
N GLY A 109 -5.20 3.18 -0.22
CA GLY A 109 -4.87 3.72 1.10
C GLY A 109 -3.40 4.10 1.28
N LEU A 110 -2.48 3.67 0.39
CA LEU A 110 -1.04 3.86 0.54
C LEU A 110 -0.64 5.34 0.58
N ILE A 111 -0.88 6.09 -0.47
CA ILE A 111 -0.49 7.51 -0.57
C ILE A 111 -1.21 8.38 0.48
N PRO A 112 -2.54 8.29 0.64
CA PRO A 112 -3.22 9.04 1.69
C PRO A 112 -2.73 8.74 3.11
N GLY A 113 -2.33 7.49 3.38
CA GLY A 113 -1.78 7.10 4.67
C GLY A 113 -0.40 7.71 4.94
N LEU A 114 0.48 7.76 3.92
CA LEU A 114 1.79 8.42 4.00
C LEU A 114 1.65 9.92 4.28
N GLN A 115 0.76 10.59 3.54
CA GLN A 115 0.45 12.01 3.73
C GLN A 115 -0.14 12.31 5.12
N ALA A 116 -0.87 11.34 5.69
CA ALA A 116 -1.43 11.43 7.04
C ALA A 116 -0.45 11.01 8.15
N ASN A 117 0.84 10.80 7.84
CA ASN A 117 1.89 10.37 8.78
C ASN A 117 1.57 9.06 9.53
N ARG A 118 0.84 8.12 8.89
CA ARG A 118 0.57 6.81 9.48
C ARG A 118 1.78 5.88 9.41
N TYR A 119 2.67 6.15 8.49
CA TYR A 119 3.94 5.49 8.25
C TYR A 119 4.92 6.46 7.58
N ASP A 120 6.17 6.07 7.49
CA ASP A 120 7.25 6.92 7.01
C ASP A 120 7.58 6.67 5.53
N VAL A 121 7.38 5.42 5.08
CA VAL A 121 7.75 4.96 3.74
C VAL A 121 6.68 4.01 3.20
N ILE A 122 6.44 4.05 1.89
CA ILE A 122 5.72 3.00 1.18
C ILE A 122 6.75 2.11 0.48
N ALA A 123 6.69 0.79 0.73
CA ALA A 123 7.51 -0.22 0.08
C ALA A 123 6.61 -1.31 -0.52
N ALA A 124 5.93 -0.99 -1.61
CA ALA A 124 4.88 -1.82 -2.23
C ALA A 124 5.02 -1.90 -3.77
N GLY A 125 6.20 -1.55 -4.33
CA GLY A 125 6.40 -1.56 -5.78
C GLY A 125 5.58 -0.50 -6.54
N VAL A 126 5.22 0.59 -5.86
CA VAL A 126 4.38 1.64 -6.45
C VAL A 126 5.04 2.24 -7.69
N PHE A 127 4.38 2.17 -8.84
CA PHE A 127 4.89 2.75 -10.07
C PHE A 127 4.94 4.27 -10.00
N ILE A 128 6.06 4.81 -10.48
CA ILE A 128 6.34 6.23 -10.60
C ILE A 128 5.53 6.76 -11.77
N THR A 129 4.56 7.62 -11.49
CA THR A 129 3.76 8.33 -12.52
C THR A 129 3.68 9.81 -12.22
N PRO A 130 3.48 10.69 -13.23
CA PRO A 130 3.36 12.14 -13.01
C PRO A 130 2.32 12.50 -11.93
N GLU A 131 1.13 11.86 -11.95
CA GLU A 131 0.06 12.16 -11.00
C GLU A 131 0.45 11.78 -9.55
N ARG A 132 1.21 10.68 -9.39
CA ARG A 132 1.67 10.26 -8.06
C ARG A 132 2.83 11.12 -7.58
N CYS A 133 3.70 11.59 -8.49
CA CYS A 133 4.78 12.52 -8.16
C CYS A 133 4.26 13.88 -7.64
N GLU A 134 3.05 14.30 -8.04
CA GLU A 134 2.40 15.48 -7.44
C GLU A 134 2.02 15.29 -5.98
N GLN A 135 1.91 14.05 -5.51
CA GLN A 135 1.38 13.71 -4.19
C GLN A 135 2.46 13.25 -3.20
N VAL A 136 3.48 12.55 -3.69
CA VAL A 136 4.58 11.98 -2.90
C VAL A 136 5.90 12.11 -3.64
N ALA A 137 7.02 11.95 -2.93
CA ALA A 137 8.33 11.87 -3.54
C ALA A 137 8.77 10.41 -3.68
N PHE A 138 9.30 10.05 -4.84
CA PHE A 138 9.77 8.70 -5.15
C PHE A 138 11.29 8.61 -5.08
N SER A 139 11.77 7.47 -4.61
CA SER A 139 13.17 7.08 -4.82
C SER A 139 13.45 6.81 -6.30
N GLU A 140 14.73 6.70 -6.66
CA GLU A 140 15.11 6.10 -7.93
C GLU A 140 14.47 4.70 -8.08
N PRO A 141 14.14 4.27 -9.32
CA PRO A 141 13.46 2.99 -9.57
C PRO A 141 14.25 1.80 -9.02
N THR A 142 13.56 0.84 -8.42
CA THR A 142 14.15 -0.38 -7.84
C THR A 142 13.73 -1.66 -8.55
N ALA A 143 12.65 -1.63 -9.31
CA ALA A 143 12.16 -2.74 -10.12
C ALA A 143 11.27 -2.26 -11.26
N THR A 144 11.05 -3.15 -12.23
CA THR A 144 10.03 -3.04 -13.29
C THR A 144 9.37 -4.41 -13.47
N SER A 145 8.18 -4.46 -14.05
CA SER A 145 7.54 -5.69 -14.49
C SER A 145 6.50 -5.39 -15.55
N PRO A 146 6.31 -6.26 -16.57
CA PRO A 146 5.21 -6.14 -17.51
C PRO A 146 3.87 -6.50 -16.87
N GLU A 147 2.79 -6.05 -17.50
CA GLU A 147 1.41 -6.43 -17.19
C GLU A 147 1.10 -7.85 -17.67
N ALA A 148 0.13 -8.49 -17.02
CA ALA A 148 -0.50 -9.72 -17.47
C ALA A 148 -1.91 -9.85 -16.91
N PHE A 149 -2.67 -10.80 -17.43
CA PHE A 149 -3.93 -11.22 -16.83
C PHE A 149 -3.78 -12.61 -16.19
N LEU A 150 -4.36 -12.75 -15.01
CA LEU A 150 -4.61 -14.06 -14.41
C LEU A 150 -5.99 -14.52 -14.84
N VAL A 151 -6.06 -15.67 -15.48
CA VAL A 151 -7.29 -16.23 -16.06
C VAL A 151 -7.45 -17.70 -15.69
N GLU A 152 -8.63 -18.27 -15.91
CA GLU A 152 -8.86 -19.70 -15.80
C GLU A 152 -7.94 -20.47 -16.77
N LYS A 153 -7.59 -21.72 -16.40
CA LYS A 153 -6.70 -22.59 -17.19
C LYS A 153 -7.19 -22.68 -18.64
N ASP A 154 -6.23 -22.71 -19.55
CA ASP A 154 -6.45 -22.73 -21.00
C ASP A 154 -7.07 -21.45 -21.58
N ASN A 155 -7.24 -20.40 -20.77
CA ASN A 155 -7.76 -19.09 -21.18
C ASN A 155 -8.99 -19.22 -22.12
N PRO A 156 -10.13 -19.67 -21.61
CA PRO A 156 -11.27 -20.05 -22.45
C PRO A 156 -11.88 -18.88 -23.25
N HIS A 157 -11.58 -17.67 -22.88
CA HIS A 157 -12.05 -16.44 -23.53
C HIS A 157 -11.00 -15.78 -24.41
N ASP A 158 -9.79 -16.37 -24.56
CA ASP A 158 -8.67 -15.85 -25.35
C ASP A 158 -8.29 -14.40 -24.98
N ILE A 159 -8.32 -14.09 -23.66
CA ILE A 159 -7.99 -12.77 -23.13
C ILE A 159 -6.47 -12.55 -23.23
N GLN A 160 -6.05 -11.46 -23.90
CA GLN A 160 -4.65 -11.09 -24.07
C GLN A 160 -4.41 -9.60 -23.79
N HIS A 161 -5.40 -8.73 -24.06
CA HIS A 161 -5.30 -7.29 -23.98
C HIS A 161 -6.55 -6.68 -23.35
N PHE A 162 -6.47 -5.42 -22.93
CA PHE A 162 -7.62 -4.71 -22.33
C PHE A 162 -8.77 -4.54 -23.33
N GLU A 163 -8.46 -4.42 -24.63
CA GLU A 163 -9.45 -4.31 -25.71
C GLU A 163 -10.38 -5.53 -25.80
N ASP A 164 -9.94 -6.72 -25.36
CA ASP A 164 -10.76 -7.93 -25.37
C ASP A 164 -11.98 -7.78 -24.47
N PHE A 165 -11.87 -7.00 -23.38
CA PHE A 165 -13.00 -6.67 -22.50
C PHE A 165 -13.90 -5.60 -23.14
N ALA A 166 -13.34 -4.59 -23.78
CA ALA A 166 -14.12 -3.56 -24.46
C ALA A 166 -14.94 -4.13 -25.63
N ASP A 167 -14.40 -5.13 -26.33
CA ASP A 167 -15.03 -5.80 -27.47
C ASP A 167 -16.03 -6.89 -27.06
N ASN A 168 -15.96 -7.41 -25.84
CA ASN A 168 -16.84 -8.46 -25.32
C ASN A 168 -17.57 -8.03 -24.04
N PRO A 169 -18.85 -7.63 -24.11
CA PRO A 169 -19.60 -7.12 -22.98
C PRO A 169 -19.97 -8.18 -21.92
N ASP A 170 -19.71 -9.46 -22.17
CA ASP A 170 -19.96 -10.53 -21.21
C ASP A 170 -18.76 -10.78 -20.28
N LEU A 171 -17.58 -10.19 -20.57
CA LEU A 171 -16.37 -10.34 -19.74
C LEU A 171 -16.33 -9.30 -18.61
N THR A 172 -15.78 -9.73 -17.48
CA THR A 172 -15.54 -8.90 -16.29
C THR A 172 -14.06 -8.97 -15.86
N LEU A 173 -13.50 -7.80 -15.55
CA LEU A 173 -12.10 -7.61 -15.17
C LEU A 173 -12.00 -7.07 -13.74
N ALA A 174 -11.21 -7.72 -12.90
CA ALA A 174 -10.82 -7.16 -11.61
C ALA A 174 -9.51 -6.36 -11.74
N VAL A 175 -9.48 -5.14 -11.19
CA VAL A 175 -8.29 -4.27 -11.11
C VAL A 175 -8.20 -3.66 -9.71
N LEU A 176 -6.99 -3.38 -9.23
CA LEU A 176 -6.82 -2.66 -7.97
C LEU A 176 -7.36 -1.23 -8.08
N ASN A 177 -8.14 -0.81 -7.09
CA ASN A 177 -8.67 0.54 -7.05
C ASN A 177 -7.55 1.59 -6.97
N GLY A 178 -7.47 2.50 -7.96
CA GLY A 178 -6.42 3.52 -8.06
C GLY A 178 -5.06 3.01 -8.59
N SER A 179 -5.04 1.83 -9.20
CA SER A 179 -3.85 1.29 -9.86
C SER A 179 -3.67 1.82 -11.29
N VAL A 180 -2.54 1.54 -11.89
CA VAL A 180 -2.29 1.86 -13.31
C VAL A 180 -3.14 1.00 -14.22
N GLU A 181 -3.41 -0.25 -13.86
CA GLU A 181 -4.25 -1.18 -14.60
C GLU A 181 -5.70 -0.68 -14.71
N GLN A 182 -6.21 0.03 -13.68
CA GLN A 182 -7.49 0.72 -13.79
C GLN A 182 -7.43 1.82 -14.85
N THR A 183 -6.34 2.61 -14.88
CA THR A 183 -6.14 3.65 -15.90
C THR A 183 -6.03 3.05 -17.30
N TYR A 184 -5.32 1.93 -17.44
CA TYR A 184 -5.24 1.22 -18.73
C TYR A 184 -6.61 0.71 -19.18
N ALA A 185 -7.36 0.05 -18.31
CA ALA A 185 -8.71 -0.43 -18.62
C ALA A 185 -9.62 0.72 -19.10
N GLU A 186 -9.60 1.86 -18.43
CA GLU A 186 -10.36 3.05 -18.81
C GLU A 186 -9.90 3.62 -20.17
N TYR A 187 -8.58 3.70 -20.43
CA TYR A 187 -8.01 4.18 -21.68
C TYR A 187 -8.41 3.31 -22.87
N PHE A 188 -8.34 1.98 -22.73
CA PHE A 188 -8.73 1.03 -23.77
C PHE A 188 -10.24 0.83 -23.91
N GLY A 189 -11.03 1.57 -23.13
CA GLY A 189 -12.48 1.65 -23.27
C GLY A 189 -13.26 0.50 -22.63
N VAL A 190 -12.67 -0.18 -21.64
CA VAL A 190 -13.40 -1.16 -20.84
C VAL A 190 -14.52 -0.45 -20.07
N PRO A 191 -15.80 -0.84 -20.25
CA PRO A 191 -16.90 -0.20 -19.54
C PRO A 191 -16.81 -0.35 -18.02
N GLU A 192 -17.23 0.70 -17.28
CA GLU A 192 -17.19 0.71 -15.81
C GLU A 192 -17.99 -0.46 -15.18
N ASP A 193 -19.07 -0.92 -15.83
CA ASP A 193 -19.89 -2.05 -15.37
C ASP A 193 -19.26 -3.42 -15.62
N GLN A 194 -18.15 -3.49 -16.37
CA GLN A 194 -17.31 -4.66 -16.53
C GLN A 194 -16.09 -4.66 -15.57
N LEU A 195 -15.85 -3.56 -14.84
CA LEU A 195 -14.74 -3.43 -13.90
C LEU A 195 -15.19 -3.74 -12.46
N GLU A 196 -14.51 -4.68 -11.82
CA GLU A 196 -14.62 -4.91 -10.37
C GLU A 196 -13.38 -4.30 -9.69
N LEU A 197 -13.57 -3.18 -8.98
CA LEU A 197 -12.50 -2.54 -8.24
C LEU A 197 -12.24 -3.27 -6.94
N ILE A 198 -11.01 -3.77 -6.77
CA ILE A 198 -10.59 -4.58 -5.62
C ILE A 198 -9.60 -3.83 -4.71
N PRO A 199 -9.59 -4.11 -3.40
CA PRO A 199 -8.68 -3.46 -2.46
C PRO A 199 -7.27 -4.08 -2.45
N ASP A 200 -7.14 -5.36 -2.82
CA ASP A 200 -5.90 -6.12 -2.79
C ASP A 200 -5.94 -7.33 -3.72
N GLN A 201 -4.77 -7.94 -3.96
CA GLN A 201 -4.57 -9.11 -4.81
C GLN A 201 -5.39 -10.32 -4.36
N THR A 202 -5.46 -10.58 -3.05
CA THR A 202 -6.19 -11.73 -2.49
C THR A 202 -7.66 -11.69 -2.88
N ARG A 203 -8.26 -10.49 -2.81
CA ARG A 203 -9.65 -10.30 -3.22
C ARG A 203 -9.87 -10.56 -4.71
N GLY A 204 -8.95 -10.12 -5.56
CA GLY A 204 -9.00 -10.41 -7.00
C GLY A 204 -9.00 -11.92 -7.27
N PHE A 205 -8.10 -12.65 -6.65
CA PHE A 205 -8.01 -14.10 -6.79
C PHE A 205 -9.26 -14.83 -6.29
N GLU A 206 -9.84 -14.42 -5.15
CA GLU A 206 -11.12 -14.99 -4.66
C GLU A 206 -12.28 -14.77 -5.65
N LEU A 207 -12.34 -13.62 -6.31
CA LEU A 207 -13.37 -13.31 -7.30
C LEU A 207 -13.20 -14.18 -8.54
N LEU A 208 -11.98 -14.35 -9.03
CA LEU A 208 -11.67 -15.26 -10.14
C LEU A 208 -12.03 -16.70 -9.79
N GLN A 209 -11.62 -17.20 -8.62
CA GLN A 209 -11.94 -18.55 -8.14
C GLN A 209 -13.45 -18.81 -8.02
N SER A 210 -14.24 -17.80 -7.73
CA SER A 210 -15.70 -17.90 -7.63
C SER A 210 -16.43 -17.68 -8.95
N GLY A 211 -15.70 -17.43 -10.05
CA GLY A 211 -16.28 -17.11 -11.37
C GLY A 211 -17.08 -15.81 -11.39
N ARG A 212 -16.72 -14.85 -10.55
CA ARG A 212 -17.35 -13.52 -10.52
C ARG A 212 -16.66 -12.51 -11.42
N VAL A 213 -15.42 -12.79 -11.76
CA VAL A 213 -14.65 -12.10 -12.79
C VAL A 213 -13.99 -13.13 -13.69
N ASP A 214 -13.73 -12.77 -14.93
CA ASP A 214 -13.11 -13.64 -15.93
C ASP A 214 -11.58 -13.50 -15.93
N ALA A 215 -11.07 -12.37 -15.45
CA ALA A 215 -9.66 -12.11 -15.27
C ALA A 215 -9.36 -11.15 -14.11
N VAL A 216 -8.09 -11.18 -13.66
CA VAL A 216 -7.50 -10.16 -12.77
C VAL A 216 -6.32 -9.55 -13.52
N SER A 217 -6.25 -8.23 -13.62
CA SER A 217 -5.10 -7.52 -14.19
C SER A 217 -4.15 -7.06 -13.09
N MET A 218 -2.91 -7.47 -13.19
CA MET A 218 -1.78 -7.06 -12.35
C MET A 218 -0.48 -7.39 -13.07
N LEU A 219 0.66 -7.16 -12.40
CA LEU A 219 1.97 -7.47 -12.95
C LEU A 219 2.19 -8.99 -13.12
N ALA A 220 2.87 -9.37 -14.19
CA ALA A 220 3.12 -10.78 -14.53
C ALA A 220 3.82 -11.55 -13.41
N VAL A 221 4.79 -10.95 -12.73
CA VAL A 221 5.50 -11.55 -11.61
C VAL A 221 4.57 -11.79 -10.42
N SER A 222 3.62 -10.89 -10.16
CA SER A 222 2.63 -11.00 -9.07
C SER A 222 1.73 -12.21 -9.27
N HIS A 223 1.21 -12.40 -10.47
CA HIS A 223 0.38 -13.56 -10.81
C HIS A 223 1.15 -14.88 -10.75
N THR A 224 2.37 -14.89 -11.30
CA THR A 224 3.22 -16.09 -11.31
C THR A 224 3.55 -16.54 -9.89
N TYR A 225 3.96 -15.60 -9.03
CA TYR A 225 4.28 -15.92 -7.64
C TYR A 225 3.05 -16.39 -6.85
N LEU A 226 1.91 -15.72 -7.05
CA LEU A 226 0.65 -16.10 -6.43
C LEU A 226 0.24 -17.55 -6.76
N LEU A 227 0.34 -17.93 -8.03
CA LEU A 227 -0.01 -19.29 -8.46
C LEU A 227 0.91 -20.36 -7.84
N ILE A 228 2.22 -20.07 -7.80
CA ILE A 228 3.21 -20.98 -7.18
C ILE A 228 2.94 -21.11 -5.68
N GLU A 229 2.72 -20.00 -4.97
CA GLU A 229 2.47 -20.01 -3.53
C GLU A 229 1.21 -20.78 -3.15
N HIS A 230 0.16 -20.70 -3.97
CA HIS A 230 -1.12 -21.37 -3.74
C HIS A 230 -1.24 -22.74 -4.40
N GLU A 231 -0.21 -23.22 -5.11
CA GLU A 231 -0.21 -24.50 -5.85
C GLU A 231 -1.40 -24.57 -6.84
N LYS A 232 -1.61 -23.50 -7.64
CA LYS A 232 -2.78 -23.31 -8.51
C LYS A 232 -2.48 -23.27 -10.01
N GLU A 233 -1.26 -23.59 -10.45
CA GLU A 233 -0.83 -23.58 -11.84
C GLU A 233 -1.61 -24.59 -12.73
N ASP A 234 -2.23 -25.59 -12.11
CA ASP A 234 -3.09 -26.54 -12.81
C ASP A 234 -4.52 -26.03 -13.05
N GLU A 235 -4.96 -25.00 -12.31
CA GLU A 235 -6.33 -24.46 -12.37
C GLU A 235 -6.38 -23.10 -13.09
N TYR A 236 -5.30 -22.32 -13.03
CA TYR A 236 -5.22 -20.97 -13.60
C TYR A 236 -3.94 -20.81 -14.43
N THR A 237 -3.91 -19.77 -15.24
CA THR A 237 -2.73 -19.42 -16.05
C THR A 237 -2.55 -17.89 -16.11
N VAL A 238 -1.30 -17.48 -16.24
CA VAL A 238 -0.93 -16.09 -16.52
C VAL A 238 -0.82 -15.97 -18.04
N THR A 239 -1.41 -14.93 -18.62
CA THR A 239 -1.29 -14.64 -20.07
C THR A 239 0.15 -14.27 -20.43
N GLU A 240 0.46 -14.16 -21.74
CA GLU A 240 1.75 -13.63 -22.15
C GLU A 240 1.92 -12.21 -21.60
N PRO A 241 3.06 -11.91 -20.96
CA PRO A 241 3.32 -10.57 -20.42
C PRO A 241 3.43 -9.53 -21.52
N PHE A 242 2.90 -8.33 -21.27
CA PHE A 242 2.91 -7.23 -22.25
C PHE A 242 3.09 -5.87 -21.57
N TYR A 243 3.47 -4.87 -22.36
CA TYR A 243 3.38 -3.47 -21.98
C TYR A 243 2.25 -2.82 -22.77
N PRO A 244 1.26 -2.19 -22.13
CA PRO A 244 0.19 -1.47 -22.84
C PRO A 244 0.77 -0.39 -23.73
N VAL A 245 0.18 -0.17 -24.92
CA VAL A 245 0.63 0.88 -25.83
C VAL A 245 -0.42 1.99 -25.84
N MET A 246 -0.12 3.12 -25.25
CA MET A 246 -0.97 4.30 -25.21
C MET A 246 -0.33 5.41 -26.05
N ASP A 247 -1.09 6.03 -26.96
CA ASP A 247 -0.62 7.12 -27.82
C ASP A 247 0.72 6.81 -28.56
N ASP A 248 0.83 5.59 -29.08
CA ASP A 248 2.02 5.04 -29.78
C ASP A 248 3.27 4.87 -28.87
N LYS A 249 3.13 4.91 -27.53
CA LYS A 249 4.19 4.71 -26.54
C LYS A 249 3.88 3.47 -25.68
N GLU A 250 4.88 2.60 -25.49
CA GLU A 250 4.79 1.50 -24.51
C GLU A 250 4.78 2.08 -23.11
N GLU A 251 3.77 1.71 -22.34
CA GLU A 251 3.65 2.08 -20.91
C GLU A 251 4.38 1.06 -20.04
N LYS A 252 5.68 1.26 -19.90
CA LYS A 252 6.52 0.47 -19.00
C LYS A 252 6.48 1.10 -17.61
N GLY A 253 6.16 0.30 -16.60
CA GLY A 253 6.11 0.75 -15.22
C GLY A 253 7.43 0.55 -14.48
N TRP A 254 7.84 1.52 -13.66
CA TRP A 254 9.00 1.44 -12.77
C TRP A 254 8.59 1.72 -11.34
N GLY A 255 8.81 0.76 -10.46
CA GLY A 255 8.48 0.87 -9.04
C GLY A 255 9.61 1.47 -8.20
N GLY A 256 9.24 2.29 -7.22
CA GLY A 256 10.16 2.88 -6.25
C GLY A 256 9.61 2.89 -4.82
N LEU A 257 10.45 3.31 -3.87
CA LEU A 257 10.02 3.63 -2.52
C LEU A 257 9.40 5.02 -2.52
N CYS A 258 8.33 5.25 -1.73
CA CYS A 258 7.73 6.58 -1.62
C CYS A 258 7.95 7.14 -0.22
N VAL A 259 8.28 8.42 -0.17
CA VAL A 259 8.34 9.25 1.04
C VAL A 259 7.49 10.50 0.87
N ARG A 260 7.24 11.27 1.92
CA ARG A 260 6.56 12.56 1.79
C ARG A 260 7.42 13.55 1.01
N GLN A 261 6.79 14.51 0.35
CA GLN A 261 7.52 15.51 -0.46
C GLN A 261 8.48 16.36 0.37
N GLU A 262 8.16 16.62 1.64
CA GLU A 262 9.00 17.37 2.57
C GLU A 262 10.21 16.59 3.11
N ASP A 263 10.28 15.26 2.90
CA ASP A 263 11.35 14.40 3.41
C ASP A 263 12.58 14.37 2.49
N GLU A 264 13.01 15.54 1.95
CA GLU A 264 14.07 15.66 0.94
C GLU A 264 15.41 15.05 1.37
N GLU A 265 15.83 15.25 2.64
CA GLU A 265 17.07 14.69 3.16
C GLU A 265 17.02 13.15 3.19
N LEU A 266 15.89 12.60 3.68
CA LEU A 266 15.67 11.15 3.70
C LEU A 266 15.71 10.57 2.29
N LEU A 267 15.02 11.20 1.33
CA LEU A 267 14.99 10.78 -0.06
C LEU A 267 16.39 10.79 -0.69
N SER A 268 17.16 11.85 -0.45
CA SER A 268 18.54 11.97 -0.96
C SER A 268 19.43 10.82 -0.47
N GLU A 269 19.33 10.46 0.80
CA GLU A 269 20.11 9.35 1.37
C GLU A 269 19.62 7.98 0.88
N ILE A 270 18.30 7.77 0.74
CA ILE A 270 17.73 6.57 0.11
C ILE A 270 18.30 6.41 -1.31
N ASN A 271 18.26 7.48 -2.13
CA ASN A 271 18.76 7.44 -3.51
C ASN A 271 20.25 7.17 -3.60
N ARG A 272 21.05 7.71 -2.68
CA ARG A 272 22.48 7.40 -2.59
C ARG A 272 22.71 5.90 -2.41
N VAL A 273 21.98 5.27 -1.49
CA VAL A 273 22.12 3.82 -1.23
C VAL A 273 21.60 2.98 -2.41
N ILE A 274 20.46 3.37 -3.02
CA ILE A 274 19.92 2.68 -4.20
C ILE A 274 20.93 2.73 -5.36
N ALA A 275 21.60 3.86 -5.59
CA ALA A 275 22.64 3.96 -6.61
C ALA A 275 23.79 2.96 -6.36
N GLU A 276 24.26 2.84 -5.12
CA GLU A 276 25.27 1.85 -4.73
C GLU A 276 24.78 0.40 -4.95
N PHE A 277 23.50 0.12 -4.69
CA PHE A 277 22.89 -1.19 -4.93
C PHE A 277 22.75 -1.51 -6.43
N LYS A 278 22.43 -0.51 -7.26
CA LYS A 278 22.41 -0.66 -8.72
C LYS A 278 23.83 -1.01 -9.24
N GLU A 279 24.85 -0.27 -8.84
CA GLU A 279 26.23 -0.47 -9.28
C GLU A 279 26.82 -1.81 -8.83
N SER A 280 26.49 -2.27 -7.62
CA SER A 280 27.01 -3.52 -7.05
C SER A 280 26.25 -4.78 -7.47
N GLY A 281 25.07 -4.65 -8.11
CA GLY A 281 24.16 -5.77 -8.39
C GLY A 281 23.30 -6.19 -7.19
N ARG A 282 23.36 -5.46 -6.09
CA ARG A 282 22.65 -5.78 -4.85
C ARG A 282 21.13 -5.76 -5.03
N LEU A 283 20.57 -4.93 -5.96
CA LEU A 283 19.14 -4.91 -6.24
C LEU A 283 18.65 -6.26 -6.75
N LEU A 284 19.40 -6.91 -7.64
CA LEU A 284 19.07 -8.25 -8.13
C LEU A 284 19.09 -9.27 -6.99
N GLU A 285 20.16 -9.29 -6.20
CA GLU A 285 20.29 -10.22 -5.07
C GLU A 285 19.10 -10.11 -4.08
N LEU A 286 18.61 -8.88 -3.82
CA LEU A 286 17.46 -8.62 -2.94
C LEU A 286 16.14 -9.06 -3.56
N GLY A 287 16.04 -9.12 -4.90
CA GLY A 287 14.87 -9.53 -5.65
C GLY A 287 14.81 -11.03 -5.97
N GLU A 288 15.95 -11.73 -6.09
CA GLU A 288 16.03 -13.14 -6.53
C GLU A 288 15.21 -14.09 -5.65
N GLU A 289 15.19 -13.89 -4.33
CA GLU A 289 14.39 -14.68 -3.40
C GLU A 289 12.88 -14.58 -3.69
N TRP A 290 12.46 -13.48 -4.32
CA TRP A 290 11.07 -13.16 -4.64
C TRP A 290 10.71 -13.43 -6.11
N GLY A 291 11.61 -14.11 -6.85
CA GLY A 291 11.39 -14.48 -8.24
C GLY A 291 11.72 -13.38 -9.26
N PHE A 292 12.28 -12.26 -8.82
CA PHE A 292 12.78 -11.22 -9.73
C PHE A 292 14.07 -11.66 -10.41
N THR A 293 14.23 -11.25 -11.67
CA THR A 293 15.35 -11.59 -12.55
C THR A 293 16.04 -10.33 -13.07
N GLU A 294 17.08 -10.48 -13.88
CA GLU A 294 17.70 -9.35 -14.57
C GLU A 294 16.70 -8.55 -15.45
N ALA A 295 15.65 -9.21 -15.96
CA ALA A 295 14.62 -8.55 -16.78
C ALA A 295 13.72 -7.60 -15.96
N ASP A 296 13.66 -7.81 -14.65
CA ASP A 296 12.84 -7.01 -13.73
C ASP A 296 13.66 -5.89 -13.05
N LEU A 297 14.95 -5.76 -13.39
CA LEU A 297 15.75 -4.65 -12.91
C LEU A 297 15.36 -3.36 -13.65
N PRO A 298 15.40 -2.20 -12.96
CA PRO A 298 15.21 -0.93 -13.63
C PRO A 298 16.37 -0.69 -14.61
N ASP A 299 16.00 -0.24 -15.81
CA ASP A 299 16.96 0.25 -16.79
C ASP A 299 17.55 1.62 -16.39
N ASP A 300 17.99 2.41 -17.36
CA ASP A 300 18.56 3.74 -17.12
C ASP A 300 17.50 4.83 -16.82
N ALA A 301 16.21 4.47 -16.66
CA ALA A 301 15.16 5.43 -16.36
C ALA A 301 15.39 6.09 -14.99
N THR A 302 15.20 7.39 -14.92
CA THR A 302 15.31 8.18 -13.70
C THR A 302 13.94 8.63 -13.20
N THR A 303 13.81 8.78 -11.89
CA THR A 303 12.57 9.30 -11.29
C THR A 303 12.20 10.68 -11.83
N ALA A 304 13.19 11.52 -12.13
CA ALA A 304 12.94 12.85 -12.69
C ALA A 304 12.25 12.76 -14.06
N GLU A 305 12.73 11.88 -14.96
CA GLU A 305 12.12 11.66 -16.27
C GLU A 305 10.72 11.07 -16.16
N LEU A 306 10.52 10.10 -15.25
CA LEU A 306 9.23 9.43 -15.04
C LEU A 306 8.17 10.35 -14.42
N CYS A 307 8.57 11.33 -13.63
CA CYS A 307 7.65 12.34 -13.08
C CYS A 307 7.27 13.43 -14.09
N GLU A 308 8.04 13.61 -15.18
CA GLU A 308 7.73 14.58 -16.24
C GLU A 308 6.76 14.00 -17.30
N GLY A 309 6.71 12.67 -17.51
CA GLY A 309 5.82 11.94 -18.42
C GLY A 309 6.41 11.66 -19.80
#